data_f68c2512bcf27b38cb57920791f6f90a
#
_entry.id   f68c2512bcf27b38cb57920791f6f90a
#
_cell.length_a   1.000
_cell.length_b   1.000
_cell.length_c   1.000
_cell.angle_alpha   90.00
_cell.angle_beta   90.00
_cell.angle_gamma   90.00
#
_symmetry.space_group_name_H-M   'P 1'
#
loop_
_entity.id
_entity.type
_entity.pdbx_description
1 polymer ?
#
loop_
_entity_poly.entity_id
_entity_poly.type
_entity_poly.pdbx_seq_one_letter_code
_entity_poly.pdbx_strand_id
1 'polypeptide(L)'
;MNAKLGLILMLLGTAPVAAETLTVKVTGASGPQGKIVVSLWNAPKGFSSFDSSKALANRSVPVSGGGATISFEGLAPGRYAVSAFHDADGDGKLKTNFIGMPREPVGVSGKAGGMPGFEKSVFTVPSAPVVVVLRTLGG
;
A
#
# COMPACT_ATOMS: atom_id res chain seq x y z
N MET A 1 -14.72 5.69 -48.01
CA MET A 1 -13.89 6.75 -47.49
C MET A 1 -14.36 7.21 -46.12
N ASN A 2 -15.59 7.63 -46.02
CA ASN A 2 -16.11 8.12 -44.76
C ASN A 2 -16.15 7.07 -43.64
N ALA A 3 -16.42 5.83 -44.01
CA ALA A 3 -16.42 4.74 -43.03
C ALA A 3 -15.04 4.51 -42.39
N LYS A 4 -13.98 4.71 -43.16
CA LYS A 4 -12.63 4.59 -42.61
C LYS A 4 -12.30 5.68 -41.62
N LEU A 5 -12.77 6.90 -41.90
CA LEU A 5 -12.59 8.01 -40.95
C LEU A 5 -13.32 7.76 -39.64
N GLY A 6 -14.55 7.22 -39.74
CA GLY A 6 -15.30 6.88 -38.53
C GLY A 6 -14.58 5.85 -37.65
N LEU A 7 -13.98 4.83 -38.29
CA LEU A 7 -13.25 3.82 -37.58
C LEU A 7 -12.02 4.38 -36.89
N ILE A 8 -11.29 5.29 -37.55
CA ILE A 8 -10.15 5.96 -36.93
C ILE A 8 -10.56 6.75 -35.70
N LEU A 9 -11.65 7.49 -35.76
CA LEU A 9 -12.17 8.23 -34.63
C LEU A 9 -12.51 7.33 -33.46
N MET A 10 -13.08 6.16 -33.71
CA MET A 10 -13.36 5.19 -32.66
C MET A 10 -12.08 4.73 -31.98
N LEU A 11 -11.02 4.46 -32.72
CA LEU A 11 -9.75 4.08 -32.12
C LEU A 11 -9.17 5.17 -31.23
N LEU A 12 -9.28 6.42 -31.65
CA LEU A 12 -8.82 7.55 -30.85
C LEU A 12 -9.62 7.68 -29.54
N GLY A 13 -10.92 7.39 -29.59
CA GLY A 13 -11.78 7.44 -28.40
C GLY A 13 -11.53 6.31 -27.41
N THR A 14 -10.79 5.27 -27.78
CA THR A 14 -10.51 4.13 -26.91
C THR A 14 -9.07 4.06 -26.43
N ALA A 15 -8.35 5.19 -26.46
CA ALA A 15 -6.99 5.25 -25.97
C ALA A 15 -6.94 4.80 -24.49
N PRO A 16 -6.00 3.91 -24.11
CA PRO A 16 -5.89 3.45 -22.74
C PRO A 16 -5.46 4.56 -21.80
N VAL A 17 -5.90 4.48 -20.55
CA VAL A 17 -5.41 5.36 -19.48
C VAL A 17 -3.97 4.96 -19.17
N ALA A 18 -3.08 5.94 -19.00
CA ALA A 18 -1.69 5.68 -18.66
C ALA A 18 -1.62 4.96 -17.31
N ALA A 19 -0.85 3.88 -17.27
CA ALA A 19 -0.61 3.15 -16.04
C ALA A 19 0.50 3.82 -15.24
N GLU A 20 0.28 3.94 -13.93
CA GLU A 20 1.19 4.62 -13.03
C GLU A 20 1.94 3.63 -12.15
N THR A 21 3.12 4.05 -11.68
CA THR A 21 3.90 3.27 -10.71
C THR A 21 3.96 4.06 -9.41
N LEU A 22 3.63 3.38 -8.31
CA LEU A 22 3.73 3.94 -6.97
C LEU A 22 4.93 3.32 -6.27
N THR A 23 5.84 4.15 -5.77
CA THR A 23 6.96 3.71 -4.95
C THR A 23 6.65 3.97 -3.49
N VAL A 24 6.84 2.96 -2.65
CA VAL A 24 6.61 3.04 -1.21
C VAL A 24 7.93 2.75 -0.50
N LYS A 25 8.33 3.65 0.39
CA LYS A 25 9.50 3.47 1.25
C LYS A 25 9.04 3.23 2.66
N VAL A 26 9.41 2.10 3.23
CA VAL A 26 9.04 1.72 4.59
C VAL A 26 10.28 1.79 5.47
N THR A 27 10.14 2.43 6.63
CA THR A 27 11.22 2.53 7.63
C THR A 27 10.70 2.10 9.00
N GLY A 28 11.58 1.90 9.97
CA GLY A 28 11.19 1.64 11.34
C GLY A 28 11.00 0.17 11.69
N ALA A 29 11.59 -0.75 10.91
CA ALA A 29 11.56 -2.18 11.27
C ALA A 29 12.26 -2.38 12.62
N SER A 30 11.74 -3.33 13.41
CA SER A 30 12.27 -3.60 14.75
C SER A 30 13.56 -4.41 14.76
N GLY A 31 13.97 -4.90 13.62
CA GLY A 31 15.22 -5.67 13.47
C GLY A 31 15.38 -6.13 12.04
N PRO A 32 16.50 -6.84 11.72
CA PRO A 32 16.79 -7.22 10.35
C PRO A 32 16.09 -8.50 9.88
N GLN A 33 15.43 -9.20 10.78
CA GLN A 33 14.83 -10.48 10.46
C GLN A 33 13.44 -10.31 9.83
N GLY A 34 13.01 -11.33 9.12
CA GLY A 34 11.66 -11.40 8.56
C GLY A 34 11.47 -10.54 7.32
N LYS A 35 10.25 -10.10 7.14
CA LYS A 35 9.82 -9.40 5.93
C LYS A 35 9.04 -8.15 6.26
N ILE A 36 8.99 -7.24 5.30
CA ILE A 36 8.03 -6.13 5.33
C ILE A 36 6.89 -6.50 4.40
N VAL A 37 5.67 -6.47 4.93
CA VAL A 37 4.46 -6.69 4.14
C VAL A 37 3.82 -5.33 3.90
N VAL A 38 3.56 -5.01 2.63
CA VAL A 38 2.96 -3.74 2.23
C VAL A 38 1.68 -4.04 1.48
N SER A 39 0.61 -3.37 1.88
CA SER A 39 -0.71 -3.51 1.27
C SER A 39 -1.15 -2.20 0.65
N LEU A 40 -1.70 -2.28 -0.55
CA LEU A 40 -2.25 -1.15 -1.28
C LEU A 40 -3.77 -1.23 -1.22
N TRP A 41 -4.41 -0.09 -0.93
CA TRP A 41 -5.84 -0.01 -0.71
C TRP A 41 -6.47 1.05 -1.58
N ASN A 42 -7.66 0.76 -2.12
CA ASN A 42 -8.49 1.75 -2.81
C ASN A 42 -9.88 1.88 -2.18
N ALA A 43 -10.09 1.25 -1.03
CA ALA A 43 -11.34 1.31 -0.28
C ALA A 43 -11.06 1.07 1.20
N PRO A 44 -11.93 1.54 2.11
CA PRO A 44 -11.63 1.48 3.55
C PRO A 44 -11.80 0.11 4.21
N LYS A 45 -12.53 -0.81 3.59
CA LYS A 45 -12.85 -2.10 4.24
C LYS A 45 -11.58 -2.89 4.55
N GLY A 46 -11.37 -3.18 5.82
CA GLY A 46 -10.21 -3.94 6.30
C GLY A 46 -8.98 -3.11 6.61
N PHE A 47 -8.96 -1.84 6.21
CA PHE A 47 -7.77 -1.00 6.35
C PHE A 47 -7.38 -0.78 7.82
N SER A 48 -8.32 -0.35 8.65
CA SER A 48 -8.03 -0.01 10.04
C SER A 48 -7.62 -1.21 10.89
N SER A 49 -8.01 -2.42 10.48
CA SER A 49 -7.62 -3.65 11.15
C SER A 49 -6.40 -4.32 10.53
N PHE A 50 -5.78 -3.69 9.51
CA PHE A 50 -4.66 -4.27 8.76
C PHE A 50 -4.99 -5.65 8.18
N ASP A 51 -6.24 -5.84 7.77
CA ASP A 51 -6.67 -7.11 7.16
C ASP A 51 -6.27 -7.12 5.68
N SER A 52 -5.05 -7.57 5.43
CA SER A 52 -4.48 -7.55 4.08
C SER A 52 -5.24 -8.41 3.08
N SER A 53 -6.08 -9.32 3.53
CA SER A 53 -6.93 -10.11 2.63
C SER A 53 -7.97 -9.25 1.92
N LYS A 54 -8.26 -8.04 2.43
CA LYS A 54 -9.21 -7.09 1.84
C LYS A 54 -8.51 -6.04 0.97
N ALA A 55 -7.18 -6.02 0.94
CA ALA A 55 -6.44 -5.03 0.17
C ALA A 55 -6.53 -5.29 -1.33
N LEU A 56 -6.30 -4.25 -2.11
CA LEU A 56 -6.25 -4.35 -3.57
C LEU A 56 -5.04 -5.18 -4.01
N ALA A 57 -3.90 -5.00 -3.37
CA ALA A 57 -2.68 -5.74 -3.69
C ALA A 57 -1.77 -5.79 -2.46
N ASN A 58 -0.96 -6.83 -2.40
CA ASN A 58 0.01 -7.04 -1.33
C ASN A 58 1.39 -7.34 -1.92
N ARG A 59 2.44 -6.86 -1.24
CA ARG A 59 3.83 -7.19 -1.55
C ARG A 59 4.55 -7.54 -0.27
N SER A 60 5.44 -8.52 -0.34
CA SER A 60 6.24 -8.94 0.80
C SER A 60 7.68 -9.06 0.36
N VAL A 61 8.59 -8.35 1.05
CA VAL A 61 10.02 -8.38 0.72
C VAL A 61 10.83 -8.48 2.00
N PRO A 62 12.04 -9.05 1.94
CA PRO A 62 12.92 -9.10 3.12
C PRO A 62 13.26 -7.71 3.62
N VAL A 63 13.47 -7.59 4.94
CA VAL A 63 13.96 -6.34 5.54
C VAL A 63 15.36 -6.03 5.01
N SER A 64 15.58 -4.77 4.66
CA SER A 64 16.88 -4.28 4.20
C SER A 64 17.05 -2.85 4.68
N GLY A 65 18.14 -2.59 5.41
CA GLY A 65 18.42 -1.24 5.92
C GLY A 65 17.35 -0.68 6.85
N GLY A 66 16.75 -1.52 7.68
CA GLY A 66 15.70 -1.10 8.61
C GLY A 66 14.33 -0.92 7.99
N GLY A 67 14.13 -1.34 6.77
CA GLY A 67 12.85 -1.21 6.09
C GLY A 67 12.82 -1.90 4.74
N ALA A 68 12.15 -1.27 3.78
CA ALA A 68 12.04 -1.79 2.42
C ALA A 68 11.62 -0.69 1.46
N THR A 69 11.95 -0.88 0.20
CA THR A 69 11.43 -0.04 -0.89
C THR A 69 10.69 -0.95 -1.85
N ILE A 70 9.45 -0.62 -2.12
CA ILE A 70 8.53 -1.48 -2.88
C ILE A 70 7.83 -0.64 -3.92
N SER A 71 7.55 -1.24 -5.08
CA SER A 71 6.79 -0.56 -6.14
C SER A 71 5.53 -1.35 -6.47
N PHE A 72 4.45 -0.62 -6.70
CA PHE A 72 3.22 -1.15 -7.29
C PHE A 72 3.08 -0.55 -8.67
N GLU A 73 3.03 -1.39 -9.68
CA GLU A 73 2.97 -0.98 -11.08
C GLU A 73 1.58 -1.18 -11.66
N GLY A 74 1.31 -0.50 -12.77
CA GLY A 74 0.08 -0.71 -13.51
C GLY A 74 -1.15 -0.13 -12.84
N LEU A 75 -0.99 0.93 -12.04
CA LEU A 75 -2.11 1.53 -11.32
C LEU A 75 -2.84 2.56 -12.17
N ALA A 76 -4.17 2.53 -12.12
CA ALA A 76 -4.97 3.63 -12.65
C ALA A 76 -4.76 4.87 -11.77
N PRO A 77 -4.73 6.08 -12.36
CA PRO A 77 -4.75 7.29 -11.54
C PRO A 77 -5.96 7.31 -10.61
N GLY A 78 -5.75 7.74 -9.38
CA GLY A 78 -6.85 7.78 -8.43
C GLY A 78 -6.38 7.82 -6.98
N ARG A 79 -7.31 7.54 -6.07
CA ARG A 79 -7.08 7.63 -4.63
C ARG A 79 -6.72 6.25 -4.06
N TYR A 80 -5.66 6.23 -3.30
CA TYR A 80 -5.13 5.01 -2.68
C TYR A 80 -4.64 5.29 -1.27
N ALA A 81 -4.49 4.24 -0.50
CA ALA A 81 -3.80 4.29 0.79
C ALA A 81 -2.86 3.09 0.87
N VAL A 82 -1.88 3.17 1.75
CA VAL A 82 -0.91 2.10 1.97
C VAL A 82 -0.85 1.79 3.45
N SER A 83 -0.78 0.49 3.76
CA SER A 83 -0.43 0.03 5.10
C SER A 83 0.74 -0.94 5.01
N ALA A 84 1.49 -1.04 6.10
CA ALA A 84 2.63 -1.94 6.15
C ALA A 84 2.81 -2.49 7.57
N PHE A 85 3.42 -3.67 7.67
CA PHE A 85 3.86 -4.17 8.96
C PHE A 85 5.16 -4.96 8.81
N HIS A 86 5.88 -5.07 9.92
CA HIS A 86 7.10 -5.86 9.99
C HIS A 86 6.74 -7.28 10.45
N ASP A 87 6.75 -8.21 9.52
CA ASP A 87 6.48 -9.62 9.77
C ASP A 87 7.77 -10.31 10.21
N ALA A 88 8.09 -10.20 11.48
CA ALA A 88 9.37 -10.61 12.00
C ALA A 88 9.61 -12.13 11.92
N ASP A 89 8.56 -12.92 12.04
CA ASP A 89 8.69 -14.38 11.96
C ASP A 89 8.39 -14.95 10.56
N GLY A 90 8.02 -14.10 9.61
CA GLY A 90 7.82 -14.50 8.22
C GLY A 90 6.58 -15.34 7.96
N ASP A 91 5.60 -15.35 8.86
CA ASP A 91 4.40 -16.19 8.69
C ASP A 91 3.33 -15.54 7.80
N GLY A 92 3.56 -14.31 7.36
CA GLY A 92 2.61 -13.58 6.51
C GLY A 92 1.44 -12.97 7.23
N LYS A 93 1.37 -13.08 8.55
CA LYS A 93 0.24 -12.63 9.35
C LYS A 93 0.68 -11.61 10.38
N LEU A 94 -0.11 -10.55 10.53
CA LEU A 94 0.10 -9.57 11.58
C LEU A 94 -0.26 -10.19 12.94
N LYS A 95 0.70 -10.20 13.86
CA LYS A 95 0.44 -10.65 15.23
C LYS A 95 -0.32 -9.59 16.00
N THR A 96 -1.35 -10.02 16.71
CA THR A 96 -2.13 -9.14 17.57
C THR A 96 -2.19 -9.73 18.99
N ASN A 97 -2.49 -8.87 19.97
CA ASN A 97 -2.75 -9.33 21.32
C ASN A 97 -4.23 -9.76 21.43
N PHE A 98 -4.65 -10.18 22.63
CA PHE A 98 -5.99 -10.72 22.86
C PHE A 98 -7.11 -9.69 22.65
N ILE A 99 -6.80 -8.39 22.61
CA ILE A 99 -7.78 -7.34 22.31
C ILE A 99 -7.69 -6.85 20.86
N GLY A 100 -6.91 -7.53 20.02
CA GLY A 100 -6.79 -7.18 18.61
C GLY A 100 -5.79 -6.11 18.26
N MET A 101 -4.99 -5.63 19.22
CA MET A 101 -3.96 -4.63 18.94
C MET A 101 -2.74 -5.28 18.30
N PRO A 102 -2.15 -4.66 17.25
CA PRO A 102 -0.94 -5.19 16.64
C PRO A 102 0.22 -5.28 17.64
N ARG A 103 0.92 -6.40 17.61
CA ARG A 103 2.12 -6.62 18.41
C ARG A 103 3.40 -6.40 17.60
N GLU A 104 3.32 -6.46 16.29
CA GLU A 104 4.44 -6.14 15.42
C GLU A 104 4.33 -4.69 14.96
N PRO A 105 5.45 -4.04 14.58
CA PRO A 105 5.41 -2.67 14.11
C PRO A 105 4.53 -2.52 12.87
N VAL A 106 3.70 -1.50 12.86
CA VAL A 106 2.78 -1.20 11.75
C VAL A 106 2.90 0.27 11.35
N GLY A 107 2.47 0.59 10.15
CA GLY A 107 2.43 1.96 9.67
C GLY A 107 1.46 2.11 8.52
N VAL A 108 1.07 3.35 8.27
CA VAL A 108 0.17 3.70 7.18
C VAL A 108 0.67 4.95 6.48
N SER A 109 0.22 5.16 5.26
CA SER A 109 0.47 6.41 4.54
C SER A 109 -0.26 7.58 5.21
N GLY A 110 0.23 8.79 4.95
CA GLY A 110 -0.35 9.99 5.52
C GLY A 110 0.27 10.37 6.85
N LYS A 111 -0.48 11.11 7.67
CA LYS A 111 0.05 11.61 8.94
C LYS A 111 0.22 10.50 9.95
N ALA A 112 1.37 10.50 10.61
CA ALA A 112 1.67 9.56 11.68
C ALA A 112 0.89 9.92 12.94
N GLY A 113 0.55 8.89 13.73
CA GLY A 113 -0.06 9.04 15.05
C GLY A 113 -1.54 8.70 15.06
N GLY A 114 -2.01 8.26 16.22
CA GLY A 114 -3.39 7.85 16.42
C GLY A 114 -3.72 6.52 15.77
N MET A 115 -4.99 6.16 15.80
CA MET A 115 -5.46 4.92 15.17
C MET A 115 -5.48 5.07 13.65
N PRO A 116 -5.12 4.01 12.93
CA PRO A 116 -5.16 4.04 11.46
C PRO A 116 -6.56 4.31 10.94
N GLY A 117 -6.64 5.15 9.91
CA GLY A 117 -7.91 5.45 9.26
C GLY A 117 -7.68 5.67 7.78
N PHE A 118 -8.54 5.10 6.95
CA PHE A 118 -8.38 5.16 5.50
C PHE A 118 -8.35 6.60 4.99
N GLU A 119 -9.34 7.40 5.38
CA GLU A 119 -9.43 8.79 4.87
C GLU A 119 -8.25 9.67 5.30
N LYS A 120 -7.64 9.37 6.43
CA LYS A 120 -6.44 10.08 6.89
C LYS A 120 -5.20 9.67 6.11
N SER A 121 -5.24 8.52 5.45
CA SER A 121 -4.08 7.91 4.80
C SER A 121 -4.12 8.02 3.28
N VAL A 122 -5.23 8.47 2.71
CA VAL A 122 -5.44 8.54 1.27
C VAL A 122 -4.50 9.57 0.63
N PHE A 123 -3.96 9.21 -0.52
CA PHE A 123 -3.20 10.10 -1.40
C PHE A 123 -3.64 9.83 -2.84
N THR A 124 -3.25 10.70 -3.75
CA THR A 124 -3.62 10.59 -5.17
C THR A 124 -2.42 10.09 -5.97
N VAL A 125 -2.65 9.08 -6.82
CA VAL A 125 -1.65 8.59 -7.78
C VAL A 125 -1.97 9.23 -9.13
N PRO A 126 -0.99 9.77 -9.86
CA PRO A 126 0.45 9.70 -9.62
C PRO A 126 0.91 10.57 -8.45
N SER A 127 1.93 10.12 -7.74
CA SER A 127 2.46 10.80 -6.58
C SER A 127 3.98 10.66 -6.51
N ALA A 128 4.63 11.51 -5.71
CA ALA A 128 6.00 11.27 -5.26
C ALA A 128 6.03 9.98 -4.42
N PRO A 129 7.22 9.40 -4.17
CA PRO A 129 7.31 8.22 -3.30
C PRO A 129 6.64 8.46 -1.96
N VAL A 130 5.88 7.47 -1.51
CA VAL A 130 5.15 7.53 -0.23
C VAL A 130 6.02 6.88 0.84
N VAL A 131 6.19 7.58 1.98
CA VAL A 131 6.96 7.07 3.10
C VAL A 131 6.01 6.54 4.17
N VAL A 132 6.25 5.32 4.63
CA VAL A 132 5.50 4.71 5.72
C VAL A 132 6.47 4.41 6.85
N VAL A 133 6.20 4.95 8.04
CA VAL A 133 7.03 4.74 9.22
C VAL A 133 6.36 3.71 10.12
N LEU A 134 7.04 2.60 10.35
CA LEU A 134 6.55 1.55 11.23
C LEU A 134 6.77 1.92 12.69
N ARG A 135 5.80 1.59 13.53
CA ARG A 135 5.88 1.78 14.97
C ARG A 135 5.03 0.73 15.67
N THR A 136 5.38 0.42 16.90
CA THR A 136 4.58 -0.49 17.72
C THR A 136 3.42 0.29 18.32
N LEU A 137 2.18 -0.18 18.12
CA LEU A 137 0.97 0.47 18.62
C LEU A 137 0.57 -0.05 19.99
N GLY A 138 0.67 -1.34 20.22
CA GLY A 138 0.31 -1.94 21.50
C GLY A 138 1.55 -2.19 22.34
N GLY A 139 1.86 -1.29 23.21
CA GLY A 139 3.07 -1.27 24.05
C GLY A 139 3.34 -2.51 24.89
#